data_6e554dd98932708c40a0b27627e78908
#
_entry.id   6e554dd98932708c40a0b27627e78908
#
_cell.length_a   1.000
_cell.length_b   1.000
_cell.length_c   1.000
_cell.angle_alpha   90.00
_cell.angle_beta   90.00
_cell.angle_gamma   90.00
#
_symmetry.space_group_name_H-M   'P 1'
#
loop_
_entity.id
_entity.type
_entity.pdbx_description
1 polymer ?
#
loop_
_entity_poly.entity_id
_entity_poly.type
_entity_poly.pdbx_seq_one_letter_code
_entity_poly.pdbx_strand_id
1 'polypeptide(L)'
;MHRYLVAKEPGSLGGVTNLLLYSTKRHNEVTQWLTGQDAYTLHKPVRKRFRRRRTYSKGINDLFQADLADLSALARQNDGNRYLLTCVDVFSKRAWAIPLKTKSGDCVKLAFEKIFEDEIPNMIQTDKGTEFLNSTVQALFTRHAIKHYTSENEDIKAAVVERFNRTLKNKMWRYFTYAKTQKYIDVLDDLTDSYNNTYHRSIGMAPSQVTIDNSQEIVKRLYPVKRKPIYKFDVGDKVRMGRGKHVFKKGYVEGWADEIFTVSARYPTDP
;
A
#
# COMPACT_ATOMS: atom_id res chain seq x y z
N MET A 1 -31.71 -21.83 18.97
CA MET A 1 -31.47 -20.38 18.74
C MET A 1 -31.96 -19.51 19.91
N HIS A 2 -33.04 -19.85 20.63
CA HIS A 2 -33.50 -19.06 21.79
C HIS A 2 -32.46 -18.83 22.89
N ARG A 3 -31.44 -19.70 23.01
CA ARG A 3 -30.41 -19.61 24.06
C ARG A 3 -29.18 -18.74 23.67
N TYR A 4 -29.13 -18.20 22.44
CA TYR A 4 -28.00 -17.41 21.97
C TYR A 4 -27.70 -16.16 22.79
N LEU A 5 -28.77 -15.49 23.27
CA LEU A 5 -28.66 -14.27 24.08
C LEU A 5 -28.57 -14.56 25.59
N VAL A 6 -28.62 -15.83 26.00
CA VAL A 6 -28.49 -16.24 27.41
C VAL A 6 -27.01 -16.45 27.71
N ALA A 7 -26.36 -15.50 28.38
CA ALA A 7 -24.90 -15.44 28.56
C ALA A 7 -24.27 -16.73 29.13
N LYS A 8 -24.97 -17.48 29.95
CA LYS A 8 -24.48 -18.74 30.56
C LYS A 8 -24.51 -19.96 29.63
N GLU A 9 -25.22 -19.87 28.49
CA GLU A 9 -25.34 -21.01 27.58
C GLU A 9 -24.10 -21.20 26.72
N PRO A 10 -23.65 -22.43 26.48
CA PRO A 10 -22.52 -22.69 25.58
C PRO A 10 -22.79 -22.18 24.17
N GLY A 11 -21.78 -21.49 23.57
CA GLY A 11 -21.91 -20.89 22.24
C GLY A 11 -22.68 -19.59 22.18
N SER A 12 -23.25 -19.10 23.33
CA SER A 12 -23.95 -17.81 23.40
C SER A 12 -23.05 -16.64 22.98
N LEU A 13 -23.62 -15.61 22.38
CA LEU A 13 -22.99 -14.39 21.92
C LEU A 13 -21.74 -14.61 21.02
N GLY A 14 -21.55 -15.83 20.51
CA GLY A 14 -20.43 -16.22 19.66
C GLY A 14 -20.69 -16.01 18.16
N GLY A 15 -19.70 -16.36 17.34
CA GLY A 15 -19.84 -16.38 15.88
C GLY A 15 -20.53 -17.65 15.37
N VAL A 16 -20.72 -17.74 14.04
CA VAL A 16 -21.36 -18.87 13.36
C VAL A 16 -20.75 -20.20 13.78
N THR A 17 -19.43 -20.32 13.76
CA THR A 17 -18.71 -21.56 14.11
C THR A 17 -19.01 -22.02 15.53
N ASN A 18 -18.98 -21.11 16.50
CA ASN A 18 -19.26 -21.43 17.91
C ASN A 18 -20.72 -21.85 18.11
N LEU A 19 -21.65 -21.16 17.45
CA LEU A 19 -23.07 -21.51 17.58
C LEU A 19 -23.39 -22.85 16.92
N LEU A 20 -22.70 -23.21 15.84
CA LEU A 20 -22.87 -24.51 15.17
C LEU A 20 -22.50 -25.70 16.06
N LEU A 21 -21.49 -25.56 16.93
CA LEU A 21 -21.06 -26.63 17.84
C LEU A 21 -22.19 -27.06 18.82
N TYR A 22 -23.13 -26.14 19.08
CA TYR A 22 -24.22 -26.35 20.04
C TYR A 22 -25.63 -26.26 19.38
N SER A 23 -25.69 -26.38 18.05
CA SER A 23 -26.91 -26.27 17.25
C SER A 23 -27.07 -27.49 16.34
N THR A 24 -28.26 -27.98 16.20
CA THR A 24 -28.61 -29.02 15.20
C THR A 24 -28.90 -28.44 13.81
N LYS A 25 -28.80 -27.10 13.66
CA LYS A 25 -29.13 -26.40 12.43
C LYS A 25 -27.95 -26.40 11.45
N ARG A 26 -28.28 -26.25 10.16
CA ARG A 26 -27.27 -26.13 9.10
C ARG A 26 -26.58 -24.77 9.13
N HIS A 27 -25.35 -24.68 8.58
CA HIS A 27 -24.54 -23.46 8.53
C HIS A 27 -25.32 -22.24 7.97
N ASN A 28 -26.07 -22.44 6.89
CA ASN A 28 -26.82 -21.35 6.26
C ASN A 28 -27.96 -20.84 7.14
N GLU A 29 -28.67 -21.72 7.83
CA GLU A 29 -29.73 -21.35 8.73
C GLU A 29 -29.22 -20.56 9.94
N VAL A 30 -28.10 -21.00 10.51
CA VAL A 30 -27.45 -20.30 11.62
C VAL A 30 -26.95 -18.93 11.16
N THR A 31 -26.32 -18.83 9.97
CA THR A 31 -25.84 -17.57 9.42
C THR A 31 -26.99 -16.59 9.16
N GLN A 32 -28.07 -17.07 8.54
CA GLN A 32 -29.26 -16.26 8.25
C GLN A 32 -29.88 -15.72 9.54
N TRP A 33 -30.05 -16.58 10.56
CA TRP A 33 -30.59 -16.16 11.84
C TRP A 33 -29.69 -15.14 12.55
N LEU A 34 -28.37 -15.35 12.59
CA LEU A 34 -27.42 -14.42 13.21
C LEU A 34 -27.39 -13.05 12.51
N THR A 35 -27.62 -13.00 11.20
CA THR A 35 -27.68 -11.71 10.49
C THR A 35 -28.90 -10.87 10.87
N GLY A 36 -29.91 -11.46 11.50
CA GLY A 36 -31.03 -10.77 12.10
C GLY A 36 -30.81 -10.32 13.57
N GLN A 37 -29.64 -10.65 14.17
CA GLN A 37 -29.38 -10.30 15.57
C GLN A 37 -28.45 -9.07 15.66
N ASP A 38 -28.89 -8.01 16.33
CA ASP A 38 -28.10 -6.79 16.52
C ASP A 38 -26.81 -7.07 17.28
N ALA A 39 -26.87 -7.87 18.35
CA ALA A 39 -25.70 -8.29 19.13
C ALA A 39 -24.61 -8.94 18.26
N TYR A 40 -24.95 -9.58 17.16
CA TYR A 40 -23.98 -10.16 16.22
C TYR A 40 -23.58 -9.17 15.15
N THR A 41 -24.53 -8.46 14.53
CA THR A 41 -24.26 -7.63 13.35
C THR A 41 -23.48 -6.37 13.69
N LEU A 42 -23.73 -5.74 14.86
CA LEU A 42 -23.02 -4.55 15.31
C LEU A 42 -21.54 -4.82 15.63
N HIS A 43 -21.25 -6.02 16.14
CA HIS A 43 -19.88 -6.42 16.53
C HIS A 43 -19.13 -7.20 15.45
N LYS A 44 -19.76 -7.50 14.31
CA LYS A 44 -19.10 -8.17 13.20
C LYS A 44 -17.89 -7.37 12.72
N PRO A 45 -16.69 -7.99 12.54
CA PRO A 45 -15.51 -7.26 12.10
C PRO A 45 -15.74 -6.51 10.78
N VAL A 46 -15.47 -5.21 10.77
CA VAL A 46 -15.53 -4.39 9.56
C VAL A 46 -14.32 -4.72 8.68
N ARG A 47 -14.49 -5.62 7.72
CA ARG A 47 -13.45 -5.93 6.73
C ARG A 47 -13.59 -4.99 5.54
N LYS A 48 -12.80 -3.93 5.51
CA LYS A 48 -12.72 -3.04 4.35
C LYS A 48 -11.92 -3.75 3.24
N ARG A 49 -12.59 -4.51 2.39
CA ARG A 49 -12.04 -5.00 1.12
C ARG A 49 -12.62 -4.13 0.02
N PHE A 50 -11.88 -3.15 -0.44
CA PHE A 50 -12.25 -2.34 -1.60
C PHE A 50 -11.12 -2.43 -2.62
N ARG A 51 -11.47 -2.29 -3.88
CA ARG A 51 -10.47 -2.15 -4.94
C ARG A 51 -9.75 -0.83 -4.74
N ARG A 52 -8.44 -0.88 -4.61
CA ARG A 52 -7.63 0.33 -4.56
C ARG A 52 -7.46 0.85 -5.98
N ARG A 53 -7.48 2.16 -6.14
CA ARG A 53 -7.02 2.80 -7.38
C ARG A 53 -5.58 2.39 -7.63
N ARG A 54 -5.30 2.02 -8.87
CA ARG A 54 -3.93 1.76 -9.29
C ARG A 54 -3.29 3.08 -9.68
N THR A 55 -2.05 3.31 -9.26
CA THR A 55 -1.26 4.39 -9.83
C THR A 55 -1.06 4.09 -11.31
N TYR A 56 -1.42 5.03 -12.17
CA TYR A 56 -1.30 4.90 -13.62
C TYR A 56 -0.03 5.59 -14.08
N SER A 57 0.71 4.95 -14.97
CA SER A 57 1.85 5.49 -15.71
C SER A 57 1.69 5.11 -17.18
N LYS A 58 1.99 6.05 -18.08
CA LYS A 58 1.83 5.84 -19.54
C LYS A 58 2.93 4.95 -20.12
N GLY A 59 4.10 4.92 -19.48
CA GLY A 59 5.27 4.20 -19.98
C GLY A 59 6.49 4.38 -19.07
N ILE A 60 7.64 3.96 -19.58
CA ILE A 60 8.94 4.14 -18.92
C ILE A 60 9.18 5.63 -18.72
N ASN A 61 9.72 6.01 -17.55
CA ASN A 61 10.05 7.39 -17.19
C ASN A 61 8.87 8.39 -17.21
N ASP A 62 7.63 7.92 -17.26
CA ASP A 62 6.48 8.81 -17.19
C ASP A 62 6.23 9.31 -15.76
N LEU A 63 6.30 8.40 -14.78
CA LEU A 63 6.05 8.72 -13.39
C LEU A 63 7.00 7.96 -12.46
N PHE A 64 7.78 8.72 -11.70
CA PHE A 64 8.54 8.18 -10.56
C PHE A 64 7.80 8.44 -9.25
N GLN A 65 7.94 7.52 -8.30
CA GLN A 65 7.59 7.73 -6.91
C GLN A 65 8.85 7.75 -6.07
N ALA A 66 8.99 8.74 -5.21
CA ALA A 66 10.14 8.86 -4.31
C ALA A 66 9.69 9.00 -2.85
N ASP A 67 10.51 8.47 -1.94
CA ASP A 67 10.29 8.48 -0.49
C ASP A 67 11.64 8.55 0.24
N LEU A 68 11.62 9.11 1.45
CA LEU A 68 12.81 9.23 2.29
C LEU A 68 12.68 8.31 3.52
N ALA A 69 13.31 7.15 3.45
CA ALA A 69 13.30 6.20 4.55
C ALA A 69 14.27 6.62 5.66
N ASP A 70 13.78 6.74 6.90
CA ASP A 70 14.61 6.99 8.08
C ASP A 70 15.29 5.69 8.52
N LEU A 71 16.62 5.73 8.59
CA LEU A 71 17.54 4.69 9.08
C LEU A 71 18.50 5.24 10.13
N SER A 72 18.13 6.33 10.82
CA SER A 72 18.98 7.04 11.80
C SER A 72 19.53 6.12 12.89
N ALA A 73 18.77 5.09 13.28
CA ALA A 73 19.22 4.09 14.24
C ALA A 73 20.44 3.28 13.77
N LEU A 74 20.69 3.21 12.46
CA LEU A 74 21.80 2.50 11.85
C LEU A 74 22.96 3.41 11.44
N ALA A 75 22.87 4.71 11.66
CA ALA A 75 23.82 5.71 11.15
C ALA A 75 25.27 5.45 11.58
N ARG A 76 25.47 5.02 12.83
CA ARG A 76 26.80 4.78 13.39
C ARG A 76 27.60 3.72 12.61
N GLN A 77 26.93 2.68 12.12
CA GLN A 77 27.51 1.59 11.36
C GLN A 77 27.60 1.89 9.86
N ASN A 78 26.98 2.99 9.39
CA ASN A 78 26.80 3.29 7.98
C ASN A 78 27.34 4.69 7.61
N ASP A 79 28.56 5.00 8.04
CA ASP A 79 29.32 6.21 7.70
C ASP A 79 28.55 7.52 7.96
N GLY A 80 27.66 7.51 8.99
CA GLY A 80 26.82 8.64 9.36
C GLY A 80 25.58 8.83 8.48
N ASN A 81 25.29 7.90 7.54
CA ASN A 81 24.09 7.97 6.72
C ASN A 81 22.85 7.63 7.55
N ARG A 82 21.94 8.59 7.64
CA ARG A 82 20.72 8.53 8.45
C ARG A 82 19.48 8.25 7.63
N TYR A 83 19.50 8.61 6.36
CA TYR A 83 18.35 8.52 5.48
C TYR A 83 18.71 7.78 4.20
N LEU A 84 17.70 7.25 3.56
CA LEU A 84 17.80 6.59 2.27
C LEU A 84 16.75 7.18 1.34
N LEU A 85 17.17 7.95 0.33
CA LEU A 85 16.27 8.34 -0.74
C LEU A 85 16.02 7.13 -1.61
N THR A 86 14.77 6.72 -1.70
CA THR A 86 14.34 5.64 -2.59
C THR A 86 13.47 6.23 -3.69
N CYS A 87 13.70 5.76 -4.91
CA CYS A 87 12.94 6.19 -6.08
C CYS A 87 12.59 4.97 -6.93
N VAL A 88 11.39 4.96 -7.52
CA VAL A 88 10.93 3.85 -8.36
C VAL A 88 10.18 4.39 -9.56
N ASP A 89 10.54 3.94 -10.76
CA ASP A 89 9.69 4.12 -11.93
C ASP A 89 8.42 3.26 -11.77
N VAL A 90 7.29 3.93 -11.78
CA VAL A 90 5.98 3.27 -11.57
C VAL A 90 5.66 2.27 -12.67
N PHE A 91 6.18 2.46 -13.87
CA PHE A 91 5.93 1.56 -15.00
C PHE A 91 6.85 0.33 -14.97
N SER A 92 8.15 0.53 -15.12
CA SER A 92 9.15 -0.54 -15.20
C SER A 92 9.42 -1.23 -13.85
N LYS A 93 9.09 -0.57 -12.73
CA LYS A 93 9.48 -0.96 -11.36
C LYS A 93 10.98 -0.86 -11.10
N ARG A 94 11.77 -0.28 -12.03
CA ARG A 94 13.18 0.01 -11.79
C ARG A 94 13.31 0.94 -10.60
N ALA A 95 14.28 0.67 -9.74
CA ALA A 95 14.41 1.34 -8.46
C ALA A 95 15.83 1.83 -8.22
N TRP A 96 15.93 2.91 -7.48
CA TRP A 96 17.18 3.51 -7.01
C TRP A 96 17.12 3.72 -5.50
N ALA A 97 18.26 3.62 -4.84
CA ALA A 97 18.38 3.81 -3.41
C ALA A 97 19.69 4.56 -3.11
N ILE A 98 19.60 5.82 -2.70
CA ILE A 98 20.75 6.70 -2.47
C ILE A 98 20.85 7.04 -0.98
N PRO A 99 21.98 6.74 -0.31
CA PRO A 99 22.15 7.04 1.11
C PRO A 99 22.44 8.53 1.32
N LEU A 100 21.90 9.09 2.40
CA LEU A 100 22.00 10.49 2.77
C LEU A 100 22.39 10.66 4.24
N LYS A 101 23.31 11.56 4.54
CA LYS A 101 23.66 11.94 5.91
C LYS A 101 22.60 12.82 6.57
N THR A 102 22.00 13.72 5.79
CA THR A 102 20.95 14.64 6.24
C THR A 102 19.81 14.68 5.23
N LYS A 103 18.65 15.15 5.65
CA LYS A 103 17.49 15.40 4.79
C LYS A 103 17.40 16.86 4.31
N SER A 104 18.54 17.59 4.27
CA SER A 104 18.58 18.93 3.73
C SER A 104 18.30 18.96 2.23
N GLY A 105 17.75 20.07 1.73
CA GLY A 105 17.46 20.24 0.31
C GLY A 105 18.64 19.95 -0.60
N ASP A 106 19.86 20.37 -0.21
CA ASP A 106 21.07 20.14 -1.00
C ASP A 106 21.44 18.64 -1.07
N CYS A 107 21.33 17.90 0.05
CA CYS A 107 21.59 16.47 0.04
C CYS A 107 20.56 15.71 -0.80
N VAL A 108 19.27 16.07 -0.70
CA VAL A 108 18.19 15.46 -1.48
C VAL A 108 18.34 15.80 -2.96
N LYS A 109 18.70 17.05 -3.28
CA LYS A 109 19.02 17.48 -4.66
C LYS A 109 20.13 16.63 -5.26
N LEU A 110 21.28 16.51 -4.59
CA LEU A 110 22.42 15.70 -5.06
C LEU A 110 22.05 14.24 -5.28
N ALA A 111 21.18 13.69 -4.43
CA ALA A 111 20.69 12.33 -4.60
C ALA A 111 19.78 12.18 -5.82
N PHE A 112 18.90 13.15 -6.10
CA PHE A 112 18.13 13.15 -7.34
C PHE A 112 19.02 13.36 -8.57
N GLU A 113 20.03 14.22 -8.51
CA GLU A 113 20.97 14.41 -9.62
C GLU A 113 21.65 13.09 -10.01
N LYS A 114 22.08 12.26 -9.05
CA LYS A 114 22.59 10.90 -9.32
C LYS A 114 21.56 9.99 -10.01
N ILE A 115 20.30 10.07 -9.61
CA ILE A 115 19.23 9.29 -10.28
C ILE A 115 19.01 9.79 -11.70
N PHE A 116 19.08 11.11 -11.92
CA PHE A 116 18.86 11.74 -13.21
C PHE A 116 20.03 11.56 -14.19
N GLU A 117 21.23 11.19 -13.71
CA GLU A 117 22.34 10.73 -14.58
C GLU A 117 21.95 9.42 -15.30
N ASP A 118 21.11 8.59 -14.69
CA ASP A 118 20.65 7.33 -15.27
C ASP A 118 19.33 7.53 -16.04
N GLU A 119 18.28 8.07 -15.40
CA GLU A 119 16.98 8.27 -16.04
C GLU A 119 16.25 9.51 -15.47
N ILE A 120 15.65 10.31 -16.36
CA ILE A 120 14.88 11.52 -16.00
C ILE A 120 13.38 11.25 -16.23
N PRO A 121 12.52 11.41 -15.20
CA PRO A 121 11.08 11.22 -15.36
C PRO A 121 10.37 12.48 -15.86
N ASN A 122 9.18 12.29 -16.46
CA ASN A 122 8.27 13.41 -16.76
C ASN A 122 7.59 13.95 -15.48
N MET A 123 7.31 13.05 -14.54
CA MET A 123 6.61 13.39 -13.29
C MET A 123 7.25 12.68 -12.09
N ILE A 124 7.25 13.37 -10.94
CA ILE A 124 7.63 12.77 -9.65
C ILE A 124 6.50 12.97 -8.65
N GLN A 125 6.13 11.89 -7.98
CA GLN A 125 5.23 11.89 -6.84
C GLN A 125 6.00 11.63 -5.55
N THR A 126 5.81 12.49 -4.54
CA THR A 126 6.34 12.30 -3.19
C THR A 126 5.23 12.46 -2.15
N ASP A 127 5.56 12.28 -0.89
CA ASP A 127 4.74 12.80 0.20
C ASP A 127 4.91 14.33 0.36
N LYS A 128 4.24 14.92 1.37
CA LYS A 128 4.32 16.37 1.67
C LYS A 128 5.53 16.73 2.53
N GLY A 129 6.59 15.93 2.52
CA GLY A 129 7.80 16.20 3.27
C GLY A 129 8.47 17.51 2.84
N THR A 130 8.90 18.32 3.80
CA THR A 130 9.60 19.59 3.55
C THR A 130 10.92 19.38 2.80
N GLU A 131 11.50 18.20 2.93
CA GLU A 131 12.70 17.76 2.20
C GLU A 131 12.52 17.72 0.67
N PHE A 132 11.28 17.57 0.19
CA PHE A 132 10.94 17.60 -1.24
C PHE A 132 10.38 18.94 -1.70
N LEU A 133 9.75 19.69 -0.78
CA LEU A 133 9.05 20.95 -1.10
C LEU A 133 9.94 22.19 -1.01
N ASN A 134 11.22 22.04 -0.63
CA ASN A 134 12.14 23.17 -0.54
C ASN A 134 12.52 23.70 -1.93
N SER A 135 12.94 24.98 -1.97
CA SER A 135 13.28 25.69 -3.22
C SER A 135 14.41 25.02 -4.01
N THR A 136 15.40 24.41 -3.32
CA THR A 136 16.57 23.78 -3.96
C THR A 136 16.16 22.58 -4.81
N VAL A 137 15.31 21.71 -4.26
CA VAL A 137 14.79 20.53 -4.97
C VAL A 137 13.80 20.93 -6.05
N GLN A 138 12.91 21.92 -5.77
CA GLN A 138 11.97 22.41 -6.76
C GLN A 138 12.65 23.09 -7.96
N ALA A 139 13.77 23.80 -7.73
CA ALA A 139 14.59 24.37 -8.81
C ALA A 139 15.22 23.26 -9.68
N LEU A 140 15.66 22.14 -9.08
CA LEU A 140 16.16 20.99 -9.83
C LEU A 140 15.05 20.41 -10.72
N PHE A 141 13.86 20.17 -10.18
CA PHE A 141 12.74 19.62 -10.94
C PHE A 141 12.33 20.56 -12.09
N THR A 142 12.28 21.86 -11.83
CA THR A 142 11.98 22.88 -12.86
C THR A 142 13.01 22.87 -13.97
N ARG A 143 14.32 22.80 -13.62
CA ARG A 143 15.42 22.74 -14.61
C ARG A 143 15.30 21.54 -15.57
N HIS A 144 14.81 20.41 -15.07
CA HIS A 144 14.61 19.19 -15.89
C HIS A 144 13.18 19.08 -16.45
N ALA A 145 12.35 20.13 -16.35
CA ALA A 145 10.95 20.14 -16.77
C ALA A 145 10.11 19.01 -16.13
N ILE A 146 10.46 18.57 -14.92
CA ILE A 146 9.77 17.53 -14.19
C ILE A 146 8.57 18.11 -13.44
N LYS A 147 7.39 17.55 -13.65
CA LYS A 147 6.19 17.92 -12.91
C LYS A 147 6.17 17.22 -11.55
N HIS A 148 6.37 17.97 -10.48
CA HIS A 148 6.26 17.44 -9.12
C HIS A 148 4.83 17.58 -8.59
N TYR A 149 4.32 16.55 -7.92
CA TYR A 149 3.07 16.61 -7.17
C TYR A 149 3.12 15.71 -5.92
N THR A 150 2.35 16.09 -4.92
CA THR A 150 2.22 15.35 -3.68
C THR A 150 0.85 14.68 -3.58
N SER A 151 0.78 13.56 -2.84
CA SER A 151 -0.51 12.94 -2.54
C SER A 151 -1.28 13.80 -1.53
N GLU A 152 -2.49 14.24 -1.89
CA GLU A 152 -3.34 15.05 -0.99
C GLU A 152 -4.03 14.21 0.09
N ASN A 153 -4.33 12.95 -0.20
CA ASN A 153 -5.00 12.05 0.73
C ASN A 153 -4.00 11.16 1.46
N GLU A 154 -4.06 11.14 2.80
CA GLU A 154 -3.29 10.22 3.64
C GLU A 154 -3.51 8.74 3.29
N ASP A 155 -4.66 8.40 2.70
CA ASP A 155 -5.00 7.05 2.25
C ASP A 155 -4.39 6.68 0.87
N ILE A 156 -3.96 7.66 0.06
CA ILE A 156 -3.36 7.46 -1.27
C ILE A 156 -1.86 7.75 -1.18
N LYS A 157 -1.15 6.86 -0.55
CA LYS A 157 0.30 6.92 -0.44
C LYS A 157 0.98 6.50 -1.73
N ALA A 158 2.25 6.85 -1.88
CA ALA A 158 3.12 6.41 -2.97
C ALA A 158 3.38 4.88 -2.86
N ALA A 159 2.34 4.09 -3.14
CA ALA A 159 2.27 2.67 -2.81
C ALA A 159 3.34 1.81 -3.51
N VAL A 160 3.90 2.27 -4.64
CA VAL A 160 4.93 1.53 -5.37
C VAL A 160 6.26 1.67 -4.66
N VAL A 161 6.68 2.88 -4.30
CA VAL A 161 7.93 3.10 -3.54
C VAL A 161 7.84 2.52 -2.13
N GLU A 162 6.69 2.61 -1.46
CA GLU A 162 6.49 1.95 -0.16
C GLU A 162 6.68 0.42 -0.24
N ARG A 163 6.21 -0.19 -1.32
CA ARG A 163 6.41 -1.62 -1.57
C ARG A 163 7.89 -1.93 -1.80
N PHE A 164 8.59 -1.11 -2.57
CA PHE A 164 10.03 -1.23 -2.76
C PHE A 164 10.77 -1.09 -1.44
N ASN A 165 10.49 -0.06 -0.64
CA ASN A 165 11.08 0.16 0.68
C ASN A 165 10.96 -1.07 1.59
N ARG A 166 9.77 -1.69 1.61
CA ARG A 166 9.56 -2.94 2.36
C ARG A 166 10.45 -4.07 1.83
N THR A 167 10.55 -4.21 0.51
CA THR A 167 11.36 -5.26 -0.12
C THR A 167 12.85 -5.04 0.16
N LEU A 168 13.34 -3.82 0.00
CA LEU A 168 14.73 -3.46 0.26
C LEU A 168 15.08 -3.65 1.74
N LYS A 169 14.27 -3.13 2.66
CA LYS A 169 14.45 -3.35 4.10
C LYS A 169 14.49 -4.84 4.44
N ASN A 170 13.60 -5.66 3.88
CA ASN A 170 13.63 -7.11 4.12
C ASN A 170 14.94 -7.76 3.63
N LYS A 171 15.47 -7.34 2.47
CA LYS A 171 16.77 -7.81 1.97
C LYS A 171 17.90 -7.38 2.91
N MET A 172 17.91 -6.12 3.33
CA MET A 172 18.90 -5.57 4.28
C MET A 172 18.91 -6.35 5.60
N TRP A 173 17.74 -6.56 6.23
CA TRP A 173 17.65 -7.27 7.51
C TRP A 173 18.06 -8.74 7.40
N ARG A 174 17.77 -9.41 6.28
CA ARG A 174 18.29 -10.78 6.02
C ARG A 174 19.79 -10.79 5.86
N TYR A 175 20.35 -9.79 5.16
CA TYR A 175 21.79 -9.63 5.06
C TYR A 175 22.44 -9.38 6.43
N PHE A 176 21.86 -8.53 7.28
CA PHE A 176 22.34 -8.30 8.64
C PHE A 176 22.40 -9.59 9.47
N THR A 177 21.37 -10.41 9.36
CA THR A 177 21.36 -11.71 10.05
C THR A 177 22.45 -12.64 9.53
N TYR A 178 22.63 -12.71 8.22
CA TYR A 178 23.63 -13.56 7.58
C TYR A 178 25.06 -13.11 7.89
N ALA A 179 25.36 -11.84 7.64
CA ALA A 179 26.70 -11.27 7.77
C ALA A 179 27.07 -10.84 9.21
N LYS A 180 26.15 -10.99 10.18
CA LYS A 180 26.34 -10.57 11.59
C LYS A 180 26.73 -9.10 11.73
N THR A 181 26.18 -8.25 10.89
CA THR A 181 26.47 -6.80 10.82
C THR A 181 25.18 -5.99 10.68
N GLN A 182 25.24 -4.69 10.94
CA GLN A 182 24.20 -3.73 10.59
C GLN A 182 24.69 -2.72 9.54
N LYS A 183 25.82 -3.02 8.90
CA LYS A 183 26.39 -2.17 7.84
C LYS A 183 25.73 -2.55 6.52
N TYR A 184 24.96 -1.63 5.93
CA TYR A 184 24.31 -1.82 4.63
C TYR A 184 24.98 -1.05 3.50
N ILE A 185 25.74 -0.01 3.84
CA ILE A 185 26.26 0.93 2.85
C ILE A 185 27.13 0.25 1.78
N ASP A 186 27.91 -0.77 2.18
CA ASP A 186 28.83 -1.49 1.29
C ASP A 186 28.11 -2.44 0.33
N VAL A 187 26.84 -2.77 0.58
CA VAL A 187 26.03 -3.73 -0.21
C VAL A 187 24.73 -3.15 -0.73
N LEU A 188 24.50 -1.85 -0.53
CA LEU A 188 23.26 -1.20 -0.91
C LEU A 188 23.00 -1.29 -2.42
N ASP A 189 24.02 -1.02 -3.20
CA ASP A 189 23.95 -1.09 -4.66
C ASP A 189 23.68 -2.53 -5.12
N ASP A 190 24.40 -3.52 -4.57
CA ASP A 190 24.15 -4.94 -4.85
C ASP A 190 22.72 -5.38 -4.52
N LEU A 191 22.17 -4.90 -3.40
CA LEU A 191 20.80 -5.20 -3.01
C LEU A 191 19.77 -4.56 -3.94
N THR A 192 20.06 -3.36 -4.43
CA THR A 192 19.23 -2.62 -5.38
C THR A 192 19.30 -3.28 -6.76
N ASP A 193 20.49 -3.63 -7.22
CA ASP A 193 20.71 -4.37 -8.47
C ASP A 193 20.05 -5.76 -8.41
N SER A 194 20.19 -6.45 -7.29
CA SER A 194 19.47 -7.71 -7.08
C SER A 194 17.96 -7.54 -7.16
N TYR A 195 17.40 -6.43 -6.71
CA TYR A 195 15.97 -6.13 -6.90
C TYR A 195 15.66 -5.88 -8.38
N ASN A 196 16.42 -5.02 -9.05
CA ASN A 196 16.21 -4.65 -10.44
C ASN A 196 16.35 -5.84 -11.40
N ASN A 197 17.15 -6.84 -11.06
CA ASN A 197 17.35 -8.06 -11.85
C ASN A 197 16.47 -9.24 -11.39
N THR A 198 15.61 -9.06 -10.40
CA THR A 198 14.69 -10.10 -9.93
C THR A 198 13.34 -10.00 -10.64
N TYR A 199 12.78 -11.16 -11.03
CA TYR A 199 11.43 -11.23 -11.62
C TYR A 199 10.38 -10.52 -10.76
N HIS A 200 9.68 -9.57 -11.35
CA HIS A 200 8.62 -8.79 -10.70
C HIS A 200 7.24 -9.20 -11.24
N ARG A 201 6.44 -9.83 -10.38
CA ARG A 201 5.13 -10.43 -10.76
C ARG A 201 4.19 -9.48 -11.51
N SER A 202 4.14 -8.19 -11.17
CA SER A 202 3.17 -7.27 -11.78
C SER A 202 3.51 -6.89 -13.21
N ILE A 203 4.79 -6.91 -13.59
CA ILE A 203 5.26 -6.63 -14.95
C ILE A 203 5.61 -7.89 -15.73
N GLY A 204 5.83 -9.04 -15.05
CA GLY A 204 6.09 -10.34 -15.66
C GLY A 204 7.52 -10.58 -16.11
N MET A 205 8.44 -9.71 -15.72
CA MET A 205 9.88 -9.78 -16.02
C MET A 205 10.67 -9.05 -14.94
N ALA A 206 11.99 -9.03 -15.03
CA ALA A 206 12.80 -8.20 -14.17
C ALA A 206 12.69 -6.71 -14.59
N PRO A 207 12.72 -5.75 -13.64
CA PRO A 207 12.72 -4.32 -13.96
C PRO A 207 13.79 -3.91 -15.00
N SER A 208 14.98 -4.46 -14.92
CA SER A 208 16.08 -4.20 -15.85
C SER A 208 15.85 -4.69 -17.29
N GLN A 209 14.87 -5.58 -17.49
CA GLN A 209 14.50 -6.12 -18.80
C GLN A 209 13.40 -5.32 -19.51
N VAL A 210 12.87 -4.30 -18.84
CA VAL A 210 11.82 -3.46 -19.40
C VAL A 210 12.42 -2.52 -20.45
N THR A 211 11.88 -2.58 -21.66
CA THR A 211 12.26 -1.78 -22.82
C THR A 211 11.03 -1.18 -23.50
N ILE A 212 11.25 -0.24 -24.41
CA ILE A 212 10.15 0.32 -25.22
C ILE A 212 9.43 -0.80 -26.01
N ASP A 213 10.16 -1.77 -26.53
CA ASP A 213 9.59 -2.85 -27.38
C ASP A 213 8.61 -3.74 -26.63
N ASN A 214 8.88 -4.02 -25.35
CA ASN A 214 8.00 -4.86 -24.50
C ASN A 214 6.97 -4.06 -23.69
N SER A 215 6.95 -2.74 -23.81
CA SER A 215 6.09 -1.85 -23.03
C SER A 215 4.60 -2.14 -23.22
N GLN A 216 4.15 -2.49 -24.43
CA GLN A 216 2.75 -2.79 -24.71
C GLN A 216 2.23 -4.04 -23.95
N GLU A 217 3.08 -5.06 -23.81
CA GLU A 217 2.73 -6.25 -23.01
C GLU A 217 2.59 -5.88 -21.53
N ILE A 218 3.50 -5.05 -21.04
CA ILE A 218 3.47 -4.55 -19.65
C ILE A 218 2.21 -3.72 -19.39
N VAL A 219 1.80 -2.84 -20.33
CA VAL A 219 0.54 -2.08 -20.24
C VAL A 219 -0.66 -3.02 -20.07
N LYS A 220 -0.78 -4.04 -20.92
CA LYS A 220 -1.88 -5.02 -20.83
C LYS A 220 -1.90 -5.74 -19.47
N ARG A 221 -0.73 -6.00 -18.90
CA ARG A 221 -0.57 -6.69 -17.61
C ARG A 221 -0.85 -5.78 -16.43
N LEU A 222 -0.31 -4.55 -16.45
CA LEU A 222 -0.53 -3.57 -15.39
C LEU A 222 -1.97 -3.04 -15.38
N TYR A 223 -2.56 -2.82 -16.56
CA TYR A 223 -3.84 -2.16 -16.75
C TYR A 223 -4.81 -3.03 -17.56
N PRO A 224 -5.16 -4.24 -17.08
CA PRO A 224 -6.11 -5.09 -17.77
C PRO A 224 -7.45 -4.38 -17.93
N VAL A 225 -8.12 -4.60 -19.05
CA VAL A 225 -9.45 -4.05 -19.34
C VAL A 225 -10.39 -4.31 -18.16
N LYS A 226 -11.07 -3.28 -17.71
CA LYS A 226 -11.97 -3.35 -16.55
C LYS A 226 -13.10 -4.36 -16.87
N ARG A 227 -13.25 -5.35 -16.01
CA ARG A 227 -14.45 -6.19 -16.01
C ARG A 227 -15.64 -5.36 -15.51
N LYS A 228 -16.85 -5.70 -15.97
CA LYS A 228 -18.08 -5.08 -15.48
C LYS A 228 -18.09 -5.08 -13.93
N PRO A 229 -18.55 -4.00 -13.28
CA PRO A 229 -18.58 -3.92 -11.83
C PRO A 229 -19.49 -5.03 -11.29
N ILE A 230 -18.96 -5.79 -10.32
CA ILE A 230 -19.75 -6.76 -9.57
C ILE A 230 -20.21 -6.03 -8.31
N TYR A 231 -21.48 -5.75 -8.23
CA TYR A 231 -22.07 -5.14 -7.03
C TYR A 231 -22.19 -6.19 -5.93
N LYS A 232 -21.81 -5.80 -4.72
CA LYS A 232 -21.86 -6.65 -3.54
C LYS A 232 -23.28 -6.75 -2.96
N PHE A 233 -24.09 -5.72 -3.19
CA PHE A 233 -25.43 -5.61 -2.67
C PHE A 233 -26.40 -5.37 -3.83
N ASP A 234 -27.62 -5.89 -3.69
CA ASP A 234 -28.71 -5.65 -4.61
C ASP A 234 -29.60 -4.50 -4.11
N VAL A 235 -30.35 -3.88 -5.02
CA VAL A 235 -31.37 -2.88 -4.66
C VAL A 235 -32.40 -3.59 -3.79
N GLY A 236 -32.75 -2.98 -2.65
CA GLY A 236 -33.63 -3.57 -1.63
C GLY A 236 -32.88 -4.24 -0.47
N ASP A 237 -31.56 -4.52 -0.59
CA ASP A 237 -30.79 -5.08 0.51
C ASP A 237 -30.71 -4.13 1.70
N LYS A 238 -30.82 -4.72 2.91
CA LYS A 238 -30.62 -3.99 4.17
C LYS A 238 -29.15 -4.01 4.57
N VAL A 239 -28.60 -2.84 4.82
CA VAL A 239 -27.17 -2.64 5.11
C VAL A 239 -26.96 -1.71 6.30
N ARG A 240 -25.84 -1.84 6.99
CA ARG A 240 -25.38 -0.89 8.02
C ARG A 240 -24.13 -0.17 7.55
N MET A 241 -23.97 1.09 7.94
CA MET A 241 -22.74 1.84 7.70
C MET A 241 -21.67 1.45 8.72
N GLY A 242 -20.43 1.25 8.25
CA GLY A 242 -19.30 1.04 9.13
C GLY A 242 -18.94 2.32 9.86
N ARG A 243 -18.85 2.30 11.19
CA ARG A 243 -18.25 3.40 11.97
C ARG A 243 -16.78 3.50 11.62
N GLY A 244 -16.27 4.73 11.34
CA GLY A 244 -14.88 4.97 10.98
C GLY A 244 -13.90 4.36 11.99
N LYS A 245 -12.73 3.92 11.53
CA LYS A 245 -11.65 3.47 12.43
C LYS A 245 -11.06 4.69 13.12
N HIS A 246 -11.30 4.84 14.42
CA HIS A 246 -10.45 5.68 15.26
C HIS A 246 -9.20 4.89 15.64
N VAL A 247 -8.05 5.55 15.68
CA VAL A 247 -6.72 4.92 15.88
C VAL A 247 -6.67 4.07 17.15
N PHE A 248 -7.46 4.43 18.19
CA PHE A 248 -7.51 3.74 19.47
C PHE A 248 -8.79 2.92 19.71
N LYS A 249 -9.58 2.63 18.67
CA LYS A 249 -10.81 1.85 18.83
C LYS A 249 -10.48 0.41 19.18
N LYS A 250 -10.89 -0.01 20.38
CA LYS A 250 -10.72 -1.39 20.84
C LYS A 250 -11.64 -2.34 20.03
N GLY A 251 -11.13 -3.53 19.70
CA GLY A 251 -11.82 -4.47 18.80
C GLY A 251 -13.17 -5.02 19.28
N TYR A 252 -13.49 -4.88 20.56
CA TYR A 252 -14.75 -5.30 21.14
C TYR A 252 -15.86 -4.23 21.07
N VAL A 253 -15.55 -3.01 20.65
CA VAL A 253 -16.55 -1.95 20.47
C VAL A 253 -17.23 -2.13 19.11
N GLU A 254 -18.53 -1.81 19.06
CA GLU A 254 -19.36 -1.89 17.86
C GLU A 254 -18.69 -1.25 16.64
N GLY A 255 -18.61 -2.01 15.56
CA GLY A 255 -17.99 -1.59 14.29
C GLY A 255 -18.96 -0.94 13.31
N TRP A 256 -20.26 -1.05 13.55
CA TRP A 256 -21.33 -0.63 12.65
C TRP A 256 -22.28 0.35 13.33
N ALA A 257 -22.93 1.20 12.53
CA ALA A 257 -23.99 2.09 13.01
C ALA A 257 -25.26 1.29 13.37
N ASP A 258 -26.04 1.83 14.30
CA ASP A 258 -27.30 1.21 14.75
C ASP A 258 -28.37 1.24 13.65
N GLU A 259 -28.34 2.29 12.81
CA GLU A 259 -29.31 2.46 11.75
C GLU A 259 -29.14 1.42 10.65
N ILE A 260 -30.28 0.93 10.16
CA ILE A 260 -30.37 0.03 9.01
C ILE A 260 -30.88 0.82 7.81
N PHE A 261 -30.07 0.84 6.75
CA PHE A 261 -30.39 1.48 5.48
C PHE A 261 -30.85 0.43 4.45
N THR A 262 -31.69 0.85 3.53
CA THR A 262 -32.04 0.03 2.36
C THR A 262 -31.33 0.58 1.14
N VAL A 263 -30.68 -0.29 0.38
CA VAL A 263 -30.00 0.09 -0.89
C VAL A 263 -31.07 0.54 -1.89
N SER A 264 -31.11 1.83 -2.22
CA SER A 264 -32.07 2.41 -3.16
C SER A 264 -31.59 2.35 -4.61
N ALA A 265 -30.28 2.49 -4.83
CA ALA A 265 -29.69 2.49 -6.18
C ALA A 265 -28.23 2.02 -6.16
N ARG A 266 -27.73 1.58 -7.31
CA ARG A 266 -26.35 1.15 -7.51
C ARG A 266 -25.74 1.96 -8.65
N TYR A 267 -24.61 2.58 -8.38
CA TYR A 267 -23.88 3.34 -9.38
C TYR A 267 -22.52 2.71 -9.63
N PRO A 268 -22.09 2.58 -10.90
CA PRO A 268 -20.73 2.15 -11.18
C PRO A 268 -19.76 3.21 -10.63
N THR A 269 -18.91 2.80 -9.70
CA THR A 269 -17.82 3.64 -9.23
C THR A 269 -16.56 3.27 -9.97
N ASP A 270 -15.84 4.26 -10.45
CA ASP A 270 -14.47 4.09 -10.89
C ASP A 270 -13.56 4.29 -9.67
N PRO A 271 -12.92 3.21 -9.16
CA PRO A 271 -12.07 3.33 -7.99
C PRO A 271 -10.86 4.22 -8.28
#